data_8df5bdd9d5f2442e0cd21f13b8d4fd29
#
_entry.id   8df5bdd9d5f2442e0cd21f13b8d4fd29
#
_cell.length_a   1.000
_cell.length_b   1.000
_cell.length_c   1.000
_cell.angle_alpha   90.00
_cell.angle_beta   90.00
_cell.angle_gamma   90.00
#
_symmetry.space_group_name_H-M   'P 1'
#
loop_
_entity.id
_entity.type
_entity.pdbx_description
1 polymer ?
#
loop_
_entity_poly.entity_id
_entity_poly.type
_entity_poly.pdbx_seq_one_letter_code
_entity_poly.pdbx_strand_id
1 'polypeptide(L)'
;MKKIKIYIIVSFFFLCFSIYISAQDSVSVKIYDNLLKKYVHNGFVDYDNLSKDKELNTYIDALSKFNPNTLNSNEDKLAFWINAYNAYTLKVIVDNYPILSINDLHTGGRIIGHILKTTVWDKDFVVINNKNMSLNEIEHEIIRPKFKDPRVHFALVCGAFSCPPLRNEAFVGKKLNEQLDDQGKIFFSDQSKNSFDVKNKIANLTKILDWFGSDFGNNNTQILLRIKEYLPKQISDSLNANIINWVIDFKSYNWELNKVN
;
A
#
# COMPACT_ATOMS: atom_id res chain seq x y z
N MET A 1 -25.21 -37.76 36.89
CA MET A 1 -23.90 -37.84 36.16
C MET A 1 -24.01 -37.65 34.63
N LYS A 2 -25.18 -37.57 34.00
CA LYS A 2 -25.31 -37.42 32.54
C LYS A 2 -25.31 -35.96 32.02
N LYS A 3 -25.51 -34.94 32.88
CA LYS A 3 -25.58 -33.54 32.44
C LYS A 3 -24.23 -32.84 32.27
N ILE A 4 -23.15 -33.30 32.95
CA ILE A 4 -21.81 -32.66 32.85
C ILE A 4 -21.11 -32.96 31.54
N LYS A 5 -21.36 -34.11 30.89
CA LYS A 5 -20.71 -34.46 29.62
C LYS A 5 -21.19 -33.60 28.42
N ILE A 6 -22.43 -33.09 28.47
CA ILE A 6 -22.99 -32.28 27.35
C ILE A 6 -22.36 -30.90 27.32
N TYR A 7 -22.06 -30.29 28.45
CA TYR A 7 -21.44 -28.96 28.49
C TYR A 7 -19.99 -28.93 28.01
N ILE A 8 -19.23 -30.02 28.24
CA ILE A 8 -17.84 -30.13 27.78
C ILE A 8 -17.78 -30.26 26.26
N ILE A 9 -18.71 -30.99 25.64
CA ILE A 9 -18.75 -31.18 24.17
C ILE A 9 -19.13 -29.87 23.45
N VAL A 10 -20.08 -29.10 23.98
CA VAL A 10 -20.49 -27.81 23.39
C VAL A 10 -19.37 -26.76 23.52
N SER A 11 -18.67 -26.73 24.67
CA SER A 11 -17.53 -25.82 24.86
C SER A 11 -16.34 -26.14 23.93
N PHE A 12 -16.08 -27.42 23.65
CA PHE A 12 -15.04 -27.84 22.74
C PHE A 12 -15.36 -27.53 21.26
N PHE A 13 -16.63 -27.59 20.89
CA PHE A 13 -17.08 -27.25 19.54
C PHE A 13 -16.99 -25.73 19.27
N PHE A 14 -17.25 -24.89 20.27
CA PHE A 14 -17.11 -23.43 20.13
C PHE A 14 -15.64 -22.99 20.06
N LEU A 15 -14.73 -23.62 20.79
CA LEU A 15 -13.30 -23.36 20.71
C LEU A 15 -12.71 -23.78 19.34
N CYS A 16 -13.15 -24.92 18.79
CA CYS A 16 -12.72 -25.36 17.46
C CYS A 16 -13.20 -24.41 16.34
N PHE A 17 -14.40 -23.82 16.47
CA PHE A 17 -14.92 -22.92 15.45
C PHE A 17 -14.18 -21.55 15.44
N SER A 18 -13.80 -21.05 16.62
CA SER A 18 -13.01 -19.80 16.74
C SER A 18 -11.59 -19.94 16.21
N ILE A 19 -10.97 -21.11 16.39
CA ILE A 19 -9.64 -21.42 15.87
C ILE A 19 -9.66 -21.55 14.33
N TYR A 20 -10.76 -22.07 13.77
CA TYR A 20 -10.88 -22.28 12.33
C TYR A 20 -10.98 -20.95 11.54
N ILE A 21 -11.72 -19.97 12.05
CA ILE A 21 -11.83 -18.63 11.42
C ILE A 21 -10.46 -17.91 11.44
N SER A 22 -9.78 -17.91 12.58
CA SER A 22 -8.44 -17.32 12.71
C SER A 22 -7.38 -17.97 11.82
N ALA A 23 -7.49 -19.28 11.57
CA ALA A 23 -6.56 -20.01 10.72
C ALA A 23 -6.75 -19.73 9.21
N GLN A 24 -7.99 -19.47 8.77
CA GLN A 24 -8.28 -19.18 7.38
C GLN A 24 -7.83 -17.76 6.98
N ASP A 25 -7.97 -16.77 7.88
CA ASP A 25 -7.49 -15.41 7.67
C ASP A 25 -5.96 -15.37 7.63
N SER A 26 -5.29 -16.13 8.48
CA SER A 26 -3.82 -16.22 8.50
C SER A 26 -3.24 -16.91 7.26
N VAL A 27 -3.97 -17.82 6.63
CA VAL A 27 -3.52 -18.56 5.43
C VAL A 27 -3.52 -17.67 4.20
N SER A 28 -4.55 -16.83 3.99
CA SER A 28 -4.62 -15.94 2.83
C SER A 28 -3.55 -14.84 2.87
N VAL A 29 -3.31 -14.23 4.02
CA VAL A 29 -2.22 -13.26 4.22
C VAL A 29 -0.86 -13.91 3.99
N LYS A 30 -0.69 -15.17 4.44
CA LYS A 30 0.55 -15.93 4.25
C LYS A 30 0.85 -16.21 2.77
N ILE A 31 -0.15 -16.47 1.95
CA ILE A 31 0.03 -16.65 0.50
C ILE A 31 0.62 -15.38 -0.10
N TYR A 32 0.02 -14.22 0.20
CA TYR A 32 0.50 -12.94 -0.30
C TYR A 32 1.89 -12.58 0.22
N ASP A 33 2.15 -12.80 1.50
CA ASP A 33 3.45 -12.61 2.13
C ASP A 33 4.56 -13.45 1.44
N ASN A 34 4.27 -14.71 1.12
CA ASN A 34 5.19 -15.57 0.40
C ASN A 34 5.44 -15.08 -1.04
N LEU A 35 4.41 -14.59 -1.73
CA LEU A 35 4.54 -14.00 -3.07
C LEU A 35 5.44 -12.75 -3.03
N LEU A 36 5.21 -11.85 -2.07
CA LEU A 36 6.00 -10.65 -1.92
C LEU A 36 7.47 -10.99 -1.65
N LYS A 37 7.75 -11.94 -0.75
CA LYS A 37 9.12 -12.41 -0.45
C LYS A 37 9.81 -13.01 -1.66
N LYS A 38 9.06 -13.69 -2.52
CA LYS A 38 9.60 -14.38 -3.69
C LYS A 38 9.89 -13.43 -4.85
N TYR A 39 9.05 -12.43 -5.07
CA TYR A 39 9.08 -11.62 -6.29
C TYR A 39 9.40 -10.13 -6.07
N VAL A 40 9.54 -9.67 -4.81
CA VAL A 40 9.86 -8.27 -4.51
C VAL A 40 11.28 -8.15 -3.95
N HIS A 41 12.13 -7.44 -4.67
CA HIS A 41 13.54 -7.25 -4.35
C HIS A 41 13.85 -5.74 -4.25
N ASN A 42 14.12 -5.25 -3.05
CA ASN A 42 14.40 -3.83 -2.81
C ASN A 42 13.33 -2.88 -3.37
N GLY A 43 12.06 -3.29 -3.31
CA GLY A 43 10.92 -2.52 -3.80
C GLY A 43 10.60 -2.69 -5.29
N PHE A 44 11.46 -3.39 -6.05
CA PHE A 44 11.25 -3.75 -7.45
C PHE A 44 10.62 -5.13 -7.58
N VAL A 45 9.80 -5.32 -8.61
CA VAL A 45 9.00 -6.53 -8.81
C VAL A 45 9.53 -7.34 -9.99
N ASP A 46 9.72 -8.63 -9.78
CA ASP A 46 9.99 -9.61 -10.86
C ASP A 46 8.67 -9.98 -11.55
N TYR A 47 8.18 -9.09 -12.41
CA TYR A 47 6.94 -9.30 -13.15
C TYR A 47 7.03 -10.47 -14.14
N ASP A 48 8.22 -10.76 -14.67
CA ASP A 48 8.42 -11.86 -15.64
C ASP A 48 8.10 -13.22 -15.00
N ASN A 49 8.48 -13.43 -13.75
CA ASN A 49 8.21 -14.66 -13.04
C ASN A 49 6.87 -14.62 -12.29
N LEU A 50 6.49 -13.47 -11.72
CA LEU A 50 5.20 -13.31 -11.06
C LEU A 50 4.02 -13.56 -12.01
N SER A 51 4.13 -13.16 -13.29
CA SER A 51 3.08 -13.37 -14.29
C SER A 51 2.79 -14.85 -14.59
N LYS A 52 3.73 -15.75 -14.27
CA LYS A 52 3.60 -17.20 -14.46
C LYS A 52 3.09 -17.92 -13.20
N ASP A 53 3.06 -17.22 -12.06
CA ASP A 53 2.67 -17.81 -10.77
C ASP A 53 1.16 -17.68 -10.53
N LYS A 54 0.51 -18.81 -10.24
CA LYS A 54 -0.94 -18.86 -10.01
C LYS A 54 -1.35 -18.46 -8.59
N GLU A 55 -0.40 -18.35 -7.65
CA GLU A 55 -0.71 -18.04 -6.25
C GLU A 55 -1.28 -16.63 -6.08
N LEU A 56 -0.92 -15.67 -6.98
CA LEU A 56 -1.54 -14.36 -6.98
C LEU A 56 -3.06 -14.46 -7.23
N ASN A 57 -3.48 -15.30 -8.19
CA ASN A 57 -4.91 -15.53 -8.45
C ASN A 57 -5.60 -16.18 -7.22
N THR A 58 -4.92 -17.11 -6.55
CA THR A 58 -5.45 -17.74 -5.34
C THR A 58 -5.68 -16.70 -4.24
N TYR A 59 -4.76 -15.75 -4.07
CA TYR A 59 -4.93 -14.65 -3.11
C TYR A 59 -6.07 -13.70 -3.51
N ILE A 60 -6.15 -13.32 -4.78
CA ILE A 60 -7.24 -12.48 -5.32
C ILE A 60 -8.60 -13.15 -5.11
N ASP A 61 -8.70 -14.45 -5.36
CA ASP A 61 -9.94 -15.22 -5.11
C ASP A 61 -10.33 -15.24 -3.64
N ALA A 62 -9.35 -15.30 -2.73
CA ALA A 62 -9.61 -15.20 -1.29
C ALA A 62 -10.11 -13.80 -0.92
N LEU A 63 -9.48 -12.73 -1.44
CA LEU A 63 -9.91 -11.34 -1.24
C LEU A 63 -11.34 -11.11 -1.75
N SER A 64 -11.68 -11.66 -2.91
CA SER A 64 -12.98 -11.46 -3.54
C SER A 64 -14.16 -11.93 -2.67
N LYS A 65 -13.94 -12.94 -1.83
CA LYS A 65 -14.94 -13.55 -0.95
C LYS A 65 -14.89 -13.03 0.49
N PHE A 66 -13.79 -12.37 0.88
CA PHE A 66 -13.56 -11.96 2.25
C PHE A 66 -14.38 -10.72 2.63
N ASN A 67 -15.03 -10.76 3.79
CA ASN A 67 -15.75 -9.62 4.34
C ASN A 67 -14.87 -8.82 5.31
N PRO A 68 -14.32 -7.65 4.94
CA PRO A 68 -13.42 -6.88 5.80
C PRO A 68 -14.08 -6.33 7.06
N ASN A 69 -15.43 -6.31 7.13
CA ASN A 69 -16.14 -5.88 8.33
C ASN A 69 -16.05 -6.89 9.47
N THR A 70 -15.62 -8.12 9.20
CA THR A 70 -15.39 -9.15 10.24
C THR A 70 -14.08 -8.95 11.00
N LEU A 71 -13.19 -8.09 10.51
CA LEU A 71 -11.95 -7.73 11.20
C LEU A 71 -12.26 -6.85 12.41
N ASN A 72 -11.58 -7.12 13.54
CA ASN A 72 -11.91 -6.50 14.81
C ASN A 72 -11.26 -5.13 15.02
N SER A 73 -9.98 -4.98 14.65
CA SER A 73 -9.23 -3.74 14.88
C SER A 73 -9.19 -2.85 13.62
N ASN A 74 -8.96 -1.56 13.81
CA ASN A 74 -8.73 -0.64 12.70
C ASN A 74 -7.41 -0.94 11.99
N GLU A 75 -6.41 -1.41 12.73
CA GLU A 75 -5.11 -1.81 12.21
C GLU A 75 -5.24 -3.03 11.27
N ASP A 76 -6.05 -4.03 11.64
CA ASP A 76 -6.30 -5.19 10.77
C ASP A 76 -7.07 -4.78 9.51
N LYS A 77 -8.06 -3.88 9.64
CA LYS A 77 -8.81 -3.34 8.50
C LYS A 77 -7.92 -2.54 7.56
N LEU A 78 -7.07 -1.67 8.11
CA LEU A 78 -6.17 -0.87 7.28
C LEU A 78 -5.12 -1.76 6.59
N ALA A 79 -4.51 -2.71 7.30
CA ALA A 79 -3.58 -3.67 6.73
C ALA A 79 -4.23 -4.49 5.59
N PHE A 80 -5.47 -4.94 5.78
CA PHE A 80 -6.25 -5.62 4.75
C PHE A 80 -6.40 -4.75 3.49
N TRP A 81 -6.83 -3.50 3.63
CA TRP A 81 -7.07 -2.62 2.50
C TRP A 81 -5.79 -2.23 1.76
N ILE A 82 -4.67 -2.03 2.47
CA ILE A 82 -3.36 -1.81 1.84
C ILE A 82 -2.93 -3.04 1.03
N ASN A 83 -3.03 -4.23 1.60
CA ASN A 83 -2.69 -5.47 0.91
C ASN A 83 -3.60 -5.71 -0.31
N ALA A 84 -4.90 -5.46 -0.18
CA ALA A 84 -5.86 -5.60 -1.27
C ALA A 84 -5.52 -4.64 -2.43
N TYR A 85 -5.31 -3.35 -2.15
CA TYR A 85 -4.91 -2.36 -3.16
C TYR A 85 -3.66 -2.80 -3.91
N ASN A 86 -2.60 -3.14 -3.17
CA ASN A 86 -1.32 -3.54 -3.75
C ASN A 86 -1.43 -4.85 -4.55
N ALA A 87 -2.17 -5.84 -4.06
CA ALA A 87 -2.37 -7.10 -4.77
C ALA A 87 -3.15 -6.92 -6.08
N TYR A 88 -4.21 -6.10 -6.08
CA TYR A 88 -4.96 -5.80 -7.31
C TYR A 88 -4.16 -4.92 -8.28
N THR A 89 -3.29 -4.04 -7.79
CA THR A 89 -2.32 -3.33 -8.63
C THR A 89 -1.35 -4.31 -9.32
N LEU A 90 -0.77 -5.26 -8.56
CA LEU A 90 0.05 -6.32 -9.14
C LEU A 90 -0.74 -7.15 -10.15
N LYS A 91 -1.99 -7.52 -9.80
CA LYS A 91 -2.86 -8.34 -10.67
C LYS A 91 -3.14 -7.66 -12.01
N VAL A 92 -3.53 -6.40 -12.02
CA VAL A 92 -3.82 -5.71 -13.29
C VAL A 92 -2.58 -5.52 -14.16
N ILE A 93 -1.39 -5.34 -13.55
CA ILE A 93 -0.13 -5.31 -14.29
C ILE A 93 0.19 -6.69 -14.88
N VAL A 94 0.13 -7.74 -14.06
CA VAL A 94 0.45 -9.13 -14.47
C VAL A 94 -0.48 -9.62 -15.57
N ASP A 95 -1.77 -9.32 -15.50
CA ASP A 95 -2.76 -9.72 -16.52
C ASP A 95 -2.52 -9.06 -17.88
N ASN A 96 -1.79 -7.96 -17.89
CA ASN A 96 -1.50 -7.20 -19.12
C ASN A 96 -0.01 -7.20 -19.48
N TYR A 97 0.80 -7.95 -18.74
CA TYR A 97 2.25 -8.01 -18.96
C TYR A 97 2.60 -8.78 -20.23
N PRO A 98 3.58 -8.28 -21.08
CA PRO A 98 4.48 -7.16 -20.79
C PRO A 98 3.91 -5.79 -21.18
N ILE A 99 4.04 -4.82 -20.26
CA ILE A 99 3.77 -3.39 -20.47
C ILE A 99 4.95 -2.57 -19.96
N LEU A 100 5.12 -1.34 -20.42
CA LEU A 100 6.20 -0.45 -19.97
C LEU A 100 5.77 0.41 -18.78
N SER A 101 4.49 0.67 -18.65
CA SER A 101 3.91 1.54 -17.63
C SER A 101 2.47 1.11 -17.34
N ILE A 102 2.03 1.24 -16.09
CA ILE A 102 0.61 1.06 -15.74
C ILE A 102 -0.30 2.04 -16.51
N ASN A 103 0.23 3.20 -16.89
CA ASN A 103 -0.50 4.19 -17.71
C ASN A 103 -0.85 3.67 -19.13
N ASP A 104 -0.22 2.62 -19.60
CA ASP A 104 -0.55 1.99 -20.89
C ASP A 104 -1.94 1.33 -20.84
N LEU A 105 -2.48 1.11 -19.64
CA LEU A 105 -3.80 0.52 -19.40
C LEU A 105 -4.95 1.54 -19.36
N HIS A 106 -4.66 2.83 -19.48
CA HIS A 106 -5.69 3.87 -19.50
C HIS A 106 -6.52 3.79 -20.79
N THR A 107 -7.85 3.91 -20.65
CA THR A 107 -8.73 3.97 -21.82
C THR A 107 -8.47 5.27 -22.59
N GLY A 108 -8.12 5.18 -23.88
CA GLY A 108 -7.74 6.35 -24.67
C GLY A 108 -6.29 6.81 -24.48
N GLY A 109 -5.45 6.01 -23.78
CA GLY A 109 -4.04 6.29 -23.53
C GLY A 109 -3.78 7.30 -22.41
N ARG A 110 -2.50 7.65 -22.22
CA ARG A 110 -2.00 8.40 -21.05
C ARG A 110 -2.64 9.77 -20.87
N ILE A 111 -2.90 10.51 -21.95
CA ILE A 111 -3.42 11.88 -21.88
C ILE A 111 -4.95 11.89 -21.75
N ILE A 112 -5.63 11.19 -22.65
CA ILE A 112 -7.10 11.18 -22.71
C ILE A 112 -7.70 10.49 -21.49
N GLY A 113 -7.08 9.41 -21.00
CA GLY A 113 -7.53 8.68 -19.82
C GLY A 113 -7.63 9.58 -18.57
N HIS A 114 -6.65 10.44 -18.34
CA HIS A 114 -6.69 11.38 -17.22
C HIS A 114 -7.77 12.45 -17.36
N ILE A 115 -7.96 12.99 -18.57
CA ILE A 115 -8.98 14.03 -18.82
C ILE A 115 -10.39 13.47 -18.64
N LEU A 116 -10.64 12.25 -19.12
CA LEU A 116 -11.96 11.63 -19.08
C LEU A 116 -12.24 10.82 -17.81
N LYS A 117 -11.31 10.78 -16.84
CA LYS A 117 -11.37 9.90 -15.66
C LYS A 117 -11.61 8.42 -16.03
N THR A 118 -10.90 7.96 -17.05
CA THR A 118 -10.95 6.57 -17.54
C THR A 118 -9.59 5.90 -17.35
N THR A 119 -8.92 6.26 -16.28
CA THR A 119 -7.64 5.66 -15.91
C THR A 119 -7.85 4.24 -15.41
N VAL A 120 -6.79 3.47 -15.35
CA VAL A 120 -6.85 2.11 -14.79
C VAL A 120 -7.36 2.11 -13.34
N TRP A 121 -7.09 3.16 -12.57
CA TRP A 121 -7.54 3.30 -11.18
C TRP A 121 -9.05 3.56 -11.05
N ASP A 122 -9.71 4.06 -12.10
CA ASP A 122 -11.16 4.32 -12.11
C ASP A 122 -11.99 3.08 -12.54
N LYS A 123 -11.33 2.02 -13.05
CA LYS A 123 -12.01 0.82 -13.56
C LYS A 123 -12.44 -0.12 -12.42
N ASP A 124 -13.65 -0.65 -12.49
CA ASP A 124 -14.25 -1.57 -11.53
C ASP A 124 -13.79 -3.03 -11.72
N PHE A 125 -12.50 -3.29 -11.51
CA PHE A 125 -11.95 -4.65 -11.63
C PHE A 125 -11.60 -5.30 -10.28
N VAL A 126 -11.63 -4.54 -9.21
CA VAL A 126 -11.40 -5.05 -7.86
C VAL A 126 -12.67 -5.69 -7.33
N VAL A 127 -12.57 -6.89 -6.76
CA VAL A 127 -13.71 -7.58 -6.15
C VAL A 127 -13.40 -7.87 -4.69
N ILE A 128 -14.17 -7.29 -3.76
CA ILE A 128 -14.06 -7.54 -2.32
C ILE A 128 -15.44 -7.87 -1.77
N ASN A 129 -15.57 -8.96 -1.03
CA ASN A 129 -16.86 -9.39 -0.48
C ASN A 129 -17.96 -9.48 -1.55
N ASN A 130 -17.62 -10.03 -2.73
CA ASN A 130 -18.48 -10.14 -3.91
C ASN A 130 -19.02 -8.79 -4.44
N LYS A 131 -18.35 -7.68 -4.17
CA LYS A 131 -18.70 -6.35 -4.69
C LYS A 131 -17.56 -5.83 -5.56
N ASN A 132 -17.92 -5.34 -6.75
CA ASN A 132 -16.99 -4.65 -7.63
C ASN A 132 -16.70 -3.25 -7.09
N MET A 133 -15.45 -2.82 -7.25
CA MET A 133 -14.97 -1.48 -6.94
C MET A 133 -13.71 -1.16 -7.73
N SER A 134 -13.31 0.09 -7.71
CA SER A 134 -12.06 0.55 -8.31
C SER A 134 -10.94 0.70 -7.27
N LEU A 135 -9.69 0.84 -7.72
CA LEU A 135 -8.58 1.19 -6.83
C LEU A 135 -8.78 2.59 -6.23
N ASN A 136 -9.32 3.54 -7.01
CA ASN A 136 -9.65 4.88 -6.51
C ASN A 136 -10.69 4.84 -5.37
N GLU A 137 -11.72 4.00 -5.45
CA GLU A 137 -12.67 3.82 -4.35
C GLU A 137 -12.00 3.27 -3.10
N ILE A 138 -11.08 2.30 -3.22
CA ILE A 138 -10.33 1.81 -2.07
C ILE A 138 -9.52 2.93 -1.42
N GLU A 139 -8.78 3.71 -2.22
CA GLU A 139 -7.91 4.77 -1.70
C GLU A 139 -8.71 5.97 -1.19
N HIS A 140 -9.63 6.52 -2.02
CA HIS A 140 -10.25 7.81 -1.76
C HIS A 140 -11.56 7.74 -0.97
N GLU A 141 -12.25 6.61 -0.96
CA GLU A 141 -13.53 6.46 -0.25
C GLU A 141 -13.42 5.56 0.98
N ILE A 142 -12.39 4.69 1.03
CA ILE A 142 -12.22 3.78 2.16
C ILE A 142 -10.99 4.15 2.99
N ILE A 143 -9.78 4.10 2.43
CA ILE A 143 -8.55 4.23 3.22
C ILE A 143 -8.40 5.65 3.78
N ARG A 144 -8.31 6.65 2.92
CA ARG A 144 -8.05 8.04 3.32
C ARG A 144 -9.10 8.60 4.29
N PRO A 145 -10.43 8.52 4.03
CA PRO A 145 -11.42 9.13 4.90
C PRO A 145 -11.63 8.38 6.23
N LYS A 146 -11.48 7.04 6.24
CA LYS A 146 -11.79 6.23 7.41
C LYS A 146 -10.63 6.15 8.39
N PHE A 147 -9.40 6.07 7.89
CA PHE A 147 -8.22 5.88 8.76
C PHE A 147 -7.45 7.17 9.02
N LYS A 148 -7.46 8.12 8.09
CA LYS A 148 -6.83 9.46 8.23
C LYS A 148 -5.36 9.37 8.61
N ASP A 149 -4.66 8.36 8.12
CA ASP A 149 -3.24 8.12 8.36
C ASP A 149 -2.45 8.44 7.08
N PRO A 150 -1.67 9.54 7.03
CA PRO A 150 -0.94 9.93 5.84
C PRO A 150 0.16 8.92 5.45
N ARG A 151 0.58 8.03 6.36
CA ARG A 151 1.57 6.99 6.07
C ARG A 151 1.09 5.98 5.02
N VAL A 152 -0.21 5.91 4.76
CA VAL A 152 -0.76 5.07 3.68
C VAL A 152 -0.16 5.42 2.32
N HIS A 153 0.20 6.69 2.09
CA HIS A 153 0.85 7.13 0.86
C HIS A 153 2.28 6.62 0.68
N PHE A 154 2.88 6.00 1.70
CA PHE A 154 4.15 5.29 1.61
C PHE A 154 3.98 3.78 1.41
N ALA A 155 2.75 3.28 1.58
CA ALA A 155 2.40 1.86 1.57
C ALA A 155 1.58 1.45 0.33
N LEU A 156 0.79 2.35 -0.25
CA LEU A 156 0.05 2.11 -1.48
C LEU A 156 0.97 2.28 -2.69
N VAL A 157 1.05 1.25 -3.54
CA VAL A 157 1.99 1.21 -4.66
C VAL A 157 1.25 1.13 -5.98
N CYS A 158 1.46 2.12 -6.83
CA CYS A 158 0.85 2.20 -8.16
C CYS A 158 1.62 1.43 -9.26
N GLY A 159 2.70 0.74 -8.91
CA GLY A 159 3.52 -0.01 -9.86
C GLY A 159 4.54 0.84 -10.67
N ALA A 160 4.62 2.16 -10.45
CA ALA A 160 5.58 3.01 -11.11
C ALA A 160 6.93 3.07 -10.37
N PHE A 161 8.00 3.37 -11.09
CA PHE A 161 9.35 3.55 -10.52
C PHE A 161 9.40 4.63 -9.42
N SER A 162 8.68 5.74 -9.60
CA SER A 162 8.63 6.83 -8.62
C SER A 162 7.67 6.60 -7.46
N CYS A 163 6.89 5.50 -7.46
CA CYS A 163 6.09 5.08 -6.31
C CYS A 163 6.97 4.76 -5.10
N PRO A 164 6.40 4.75 -3.90
CA PRO A 164 7.04 4.09 -2.77
C PRO A 164 7.43 2.65 -3.13
N PRO A 165 8.54 2.13 -2.58
CA PRO A 165 8.92 0.76 -2.87
C PRO A 165 7.88 -0.22 -2.35
N LEU A 166 7.52 -1.22 -3.16
CA LEU A 166 6.65 -2.29 -2.68
C LEU A 166 7.37 -3.07 -1.58
N ARG A 167 6.71 -3.24 -0.43
CA ARG A 167 7.27 -4.01 0.68
C ARG A 167 7.30 -5.50 0.33
N ASN A 168 8.40 -6.18 0.67
CA ASN A 168 8.55 -7.63 0.41
C ASN A 168 7.90 -8.51 1.51
N GLU A 169 6.99 -7.93 2.28
CA GLU A 169 6.12 -8.64 3.23
C GLU A 169 4.72 -8.02 3.24
N ALA A 170 3.72 -8.83 3.59
CA ALA A 170 2.35 -8.33 3.76
C ALA A 170 2.22 -7.44 5.00
N PHE A 171 1.38 -6.42 4.93
CA PHE A 171 1.00 -5.65 6.10
C PHE A 171 0.09 -6.49 7.01
N VAL A 172 0.34 -6.42 8.32
CA VAL A 172 -0.44 -7.14 9.33
C VAL A 172 -0.76 -6.22 10.50
N GLY A 173 -2.00 -6.26 10.99
CA GLY A 173 -2.49 -5.31 11.99
C GLY A 173 -1.60 -5.17 13.22
N LYS A 174 -1.10 -6.30 13.76
CA LYS A 174 -0.23 -6.33 14.94
C LYS A 174 1.11 -5.59 14.77
N LYS A 175 1.58 -5.41 13.52
CA LYS A 175 2.84 -4.74 13.17
C LYS A 175 2.61 -3.49 12.33
N LEU A 176 1.37 -3.12 12.05
CA LEU A 176 1.05 -2.10 11.05
C LEU A 176 1.77 -0.78 11.28
N ASN A 177 1.78 -0.28 12.52
CA ASN A 177 2.45 0.98 12.85
C ASN A 177 3.95 0.90 12.61
N GLU A 178 4.59 -0.20 13.04
CA GLU A 178 6.01 -0.45 12.79
C GLU A 178 6.32 -0.54 11.29
N GLN A 179 5.49 -1.28 10.54
CA GLN A 179 5.64 -1.44 9.10
C GLN A 179 5.45 -0.13 8.33
N LEU A 180 4.49 0.72 8.72
CA LEU A 180 4.26 2.02 8.10
C LEU A 180 5.39 3.01 8.40
N ASP A 181 5.90 3.04 9.64
CA ASP A 181 7.02 3.90 10.02
C ASP A 181 8.32 3.48 9.33
N ASP A 182 8.58 2.18 9.25
CA ASP A 182 9.71 1.62 8.52
C ASP A 182 9.63 1.94 7.02
N GLN A 183 8.44 1.78 6.44
CA GLN A 183 8.19 2.12 5.04
C GLN A 183 8.44 3.61 4.74
N GLY A 184 8.04 4.51 5.65
CA GLY A 184 8.35 5.93 5.55
C GLY A 184 9.87 6.18 5.56
N LYS A 185 10.62 5.55 6.46
CA LYS A 185 12.10 5.68 6.51
C LYS A 185 12.75 5.17 5.23
N ILE A 186 12.34 4.01 4.73
CA ILE A 186 12.85 3.44 3.47
C ILE A 186 12.57 4.42 2.32
N PHE A 187 11.33 4.92 2.21
CA PHE A 187 10.93 5.80 1.12
C PHE A 187 11.67 7.13 1.12
N PHE A 188 11.84 7.76 2.28
CA PHE A 188 12.54 9.05 2.38
C PHE A 188 14.07 8.93 2.36
N SER A 189 14.63 7.74 2.54
CA SER A 189 16.07 7.48 2.35
C SER A 189 16.46 7.31 0.88
N ASP A 190 15.50 7.03 -0.01
CA ASP A 190 15.74 6.87 -1.45
C ASP A 190 15.97 8.24 -2.12
N GLN A 191 17.22 8.56 -2.39
CA GLN A 191 17.64 9.84 -2.98
C GLN A 191 17.12 10.04 -4.42
N SER A 192 16.76 8.96 -5.12
CA SER A 192 16.12 9.08 -6.44
C SER A 192 14.73 9.70 -6.35
N LYS A 193 14.03 9.49 -5.24
CA LYS A 193 12.66 9.94 -4.97
C LYS A 193 12.60 11.16 -4.06
N ASN A 194 13.51 11.25 -3.09
CA ASN A 194 13.55 12.35 -2.12
C ASN A 194 15.00 12.76 -1.86
N SER A 195 15.34 14.03 -1.94
CA SER A 195 16.67 14.52 -1.63
C SER A 195 16.61 15.88 -0.94
N PHE A 196 17.59 16.16 -0.09
CA PHE A 196 17.60 17.34 0.77
C PHE A 196 18.94 18.10 0.63
N ASP A 197 18.87 19.32 0.11
CA ASP A 197 19.99 20.25 0.11
C ASP A 197 19.97 21.05 1.42
N VAL A 198 20.72 20.57 2.40
CA VAL A 198 20.78 21.20 3.73
C VAL A 198 21.40 22.59 3.67
N LYS A 199 22.33 22.86 2.74
CA LYS A 199 22.99 24.15 2.59
C LYS A 199 22.04 25.22 2.08
N ASN A 200 21.28 24.90 1.03
CA ASN A 200 20.36 25.83 0.39
C ASN A 200 18.93 25.73 0.96
N LYS A 201 18.68 24.83 1.92
CA LYS A 201 17.35 24.61 2.53
C LYS A 201 16.28 24.22 1.50
N ILE A 202 16.63 23.33 0.56
CA ILE A 202 15.72 22.82 -0.46
C ILE A 202 15.44 21.34 -0.19
N ALA A 203 14.17 20.99 -0.07
CA ALA A 203 13.68 19.62 -0.02
C ALA A 203 13.10 19.27 -1.39
N ASN A 204 13.84 18.48 -2.19
CA ASN A 204 13.35 17.95 -3.47
C ASN A 204 12.60 16.66 -3.20
N LEU A 205 11.27 16.75 -3.14
CA LEU A 205 10.42 15.67 -2.68
C LEU A 205 9.67 14.99 -3.82
N THR A 206 9.19 13.79 -3.53
CA THR A 206 8.32 13.03 -4.42
C THR A 206 7.07 13.81 -4.80
N LYS A 207 6.59 13.63 -6.03
CA LYS A 207 5.34 14.20 -6.54
C LYS A 207 4.09 13.74 -5.76
N ILE A 208 4.18 12.63 -5.02
CA ILE A 208 3.12 12.15 -4.13
C ILE A 208 2.76 13.20 -3.08
N LEU A 209 3.75 13.92 -2.52
CA LEU A 209 3.49 14.99 -1.56
C LEU A 209 2.91 16.27 -2.19
N ASP A 210 3.00 16.44 -3.49
CA ASP A 210 2.27 17.49 -4.22
C ASP A 210 0.79 17.09 -4.41
N TRP A 211 0.55 15.85 -4.82
CA TRP A 211 -0.82 15.37 -5.06
C TRP A 211 -1.64 15.18 -3.78
N PHE A 212 -1.00 14.68 -2.73
CA PHE A 212 -1.64 14.31 -1.46
C PHE A 212 -1.17 15.17 -0.27
N GLY A 213 -0.55 16.31 -0.54
CA GLY A 213 0.02 17.18 0.50
C GLY A 213 -0.98 17.57 1.58
N SER A 214 -2.27 17.73 1.23
CA SER A 214 -3.34 18.03 2.18
C SER A 214 -3.54 16.97 3.28
N ASP A 215 -3.14 15.72 3.04
CA ASP A 215 -3.22 14.65 4.05
C ASP A 215 -2.06 14.78 5.07
N PHE A 216 -0.99 15.47 4.71
CA PHE A 216 0.17 15.72 5.57
C PHE A 216 0.11 17.06 6.30
N GLY A 217 -0.55 18.07 5.70
CA GLY A 217 -0.67 19.38 6.29
C GLY A 217 -1.19 20.43 5.30
N ASN A 218 -1.53 21.61 5.81
CA ASN A 218 -2.13 22.70 5.03
C ASN A 218 -1.09 23.58 4.30
N ASN A 219 0.20 23.36 4.56
CA ASN A 219 1.30 24.11 3.95
C ASN A 219 2.62 23.32 4.01
N ASN A 220 3.63 23.78 3.29
CA ASN A 220 4.94 23.15 3.19
C ASN A 220 5.61 22.91 4.55
N THR A 221 5.49 23.83 5.49
CA THR A 221 6.06 23.67 6.83
C THR A 221 5.42 22.48 7.57
N GLN A 222 4.10 22.34 7.49
CA GLN A 222 3.40 21.22 8.12
C GLN A 222 3.73 19.88 7.45
N ILE A 223 3.86 19.86 6.11
CA ILE A 223 4.31 18.67 5.38
C ILE A 223 5.71 18.26 5.86
N LEU A 224 6.66 19.20 5.92
CA LEU A 224 8.03 18.93 6.40
C LEU A 224 8.05 18.46 7.86
N LEU A 225 7.23 19.06 8.73
CA LEU A 225 7.08 18.61 10.13
C LEU A 225 6.56 17.17 10.22
N ARG A 226 5.64 16.79 9.34
CA ARG A 226 5.03 15.46 9.34
C ARG A 226 6.01 14.38 8.85
N ILE A 227 6.80 14.66 7.80
CA ILE A 227 7.75 13.70 7.25
C ILE A 227 9.08 13.64 8.01
N LYS A 228 9.37 14.62 8.86
CA LYS A 228 10.64 14.79 9.55
C LYS A 228 11.08 13.57 10.35
N GLU A 229 10.14 12.84 10.94
CA GLU A 229 10.41 11.65 11.75
C GLU A 229 10.94 10.45 10.94
N TYR A 230 10.76 10.48 9.62
CA TYR A 230 11.26 9.44 8.70
C TYR A 230 12.62 9.79 8.10
N LEU A 231 13.13 11.00 8.34
CA LEU A 231 14.35 11.51 7.73
C LEU A 231 15.60 11.13 8.53
N PRO A 232 16.76 11.01 7.87
CA PRO A 232 18.05 10.89 8.55
C PRO A 232 18.24 12.02 9.57
N LYS A 233 18.85 11.69 10.72
CA LYS A 233 19.01 12.61 11.85
C LYS A 233 19.58 13.97 11.45
N GLN A 234 20.60 14.01 10.60
CA GLN A 234 21.22 15.27 10.14
C GLN A 234 20.22 16.20 9.46
N ILE A 235 19.33 15.65 8.62
CA ILE A 235 18.30 16.42 7.91
C ILE A 235 17.22 16.86 8.89
N SER A 236 16.77 15.97 9.75
CA SER A 236 15.78 16.25 10.80
C SER A 236 16.26 17.36 11.76
N ASP A 237 17.53 17.34 12.19
CA ASP A 237 18.13 18.38 13.03
C ASP A 237 18.18 19.73 12.30
N SER A 238 18.50 19.74 11.01
CA SER A 238 18.50 20.97 10.20
C SER A 238 17.10 21.58 10.00
N LEU A 239 16.09 20.71 9.84
CA LEU A 239 14.69 21.16 9.83
C LEU A 239 14.28 21.73 11.19
N ASN A 240 14.63 21.08 12.30
CA ASN A 240 14.34 21.57 13.64
C ASN A 240 14.95 22.95 13.93
N ALA A 241 16.14 23.20 13.41
CA ALA A 241 16.83 24.48 13.62
C ALA A 241 16.13 25.66 12.93
N ASN A 242 15.57 25.45 11.74
CA ASN A 242 14.91 26.55 11.00
C ASN A 242 14.03 26.04 9.84
N ILE A 243 12.91 25.43 10.16
CA ILE A 243 12.01 24.81 9.18
C ILE A 243 11.34 25.82 8.25
N ILE A 244 11.10 27.07 8.71
CA ILE A 244 10.42 28.10 7.91
C ILE A 244 11.23 28.57 6.69
N ASN A 245 12.54 28.34 6.70
CA ASN A 245 13.42 28.71 5.59
C ASN A 245 13.55 27.58 4.55
N TRP A 246 12.97 26.41 4.81
CA TRP A 246 13.00 25.33 3.84
C TRP A 246 11.92 25.53 2.77
N VAL A 247 12.32 25.29 1.53
CA VAL A 247 11.45 25.29 0.35
C VAL A 247 11.29 23.85 -0.11
N ILE A 248 10.07 23.47 -0.46
CA ILE A 248 9.80 22.20 -1.14
C ILE A 248 9.83 22.45 -2.65
N ASP A 249 10.61 21.63 -3.35
CA ASP A 249 10.55 21.45 -4.79
C ASP A 249 10.13 20.01 -5.09
N PHE A 250 9.33 19.80 -6.13
CA PHE A 250 8.78 18.48 -6.44
C PHE A 250 9.48 17.89 -7.67
N LYS A 251 10.04 16.69 -7.48
CA LYS A 251 10.67 15.92 -8.57
C LYS A 251 9.66 15.53 -9.64
N SER A 252 10.14 15.35 -10.87
CA SER A 252 9.36 14.70 -11.93
C SER A 252 9.01 13.27 -11.55
N TYR A 253 7.87 12.78 -12.03
CA TYR A 253 7.40 11.42 -11.73
C TYR A 253 7.69 10.48 -12.90
N ASN A 254 8.47 9.43 -12.64
CA ASN A 254 8.74 8.38 -13.61
C ASN A 254 7.67 7.28 -13.48
N TRP A 255 6.87 7.12 -14.54
CA TRP A 255 5.78 6.16 -14.64
C TRP A 255 6.19 4.80 -15.22
N GLU A 256 7.47 4.58 -15.56
CA GLU A 256 7.96 3.25 -15.93
C GLU A 256 7.70 2.26 -14.80
N LEU A 257 7.47 0.99 -15.14
CA LEU A 257 7.23 -0.02 -14.12
C LEU A 257 8.43 -0.14 -13.15
N ASN A 258 8.11 -0.36 -11.89
CA ASN A 258 9.07 -0.70 -10.83
C ASN A 258 9.52 -2.17 -10.95
N LYS A 259 10.03 -2.56 -12.13
CA LYS A 259 10.46 -3.93 -12.39
C LYS A 259 11.95 -4.12 -12.07
N VAL A 260 12.31 -5.36 -11.69
CA VAL A 260 13.72 -5.77 -11.63
C VAL A 260 14.36 -5.69 -13.03
N ASN A 261 15.62 -5.24 -13.09
CA ASN A 261 16.40 -5.18 -14.34
C ASN A 261 16.92 -6.56 -14.73
#